data_916c68875593409f1fc16cd14dff035b
#
_entry.id   916c68875593409f1fc16cd14dff035b
#
_cell.length_a   1.000
_cell.length_b   1.000
_cell.length_c   1.000
_cell.angle_alpha   90.00
_cell.angle_beta   90.00
_cell.angle_gamma   90.00
#
_symmetry.space_group_name_H-M   'P 1'
#
loop_
_entity.id
_entity.type
_entity.pdbx_description
1 polymer ?
#
loop_
_entity_poly.entity_id
_entity_poly.type
_entity_poly.pdbx_seq_one_letter_code
_entity_poly.pdbx_strand_id
1 'polypeptide(L)'
;QDVQADDYLSGIPSMTSTLRAFHANKDCPEVKERVFKLIKQLDFKAFVIVARKDEARFRKKFDLKPGRLYEFLVAKLFENRLHKYQQIGIYFSGMGNVVRQHGMQLAINAAIDSFRSKWGQENSNDIRVFVQEYSQIPVLQVVDYVLWTINRVFEKSDYRFYNYIKEKISLIQDIFDLAGYPKNFYTPEEPLDPKKVSPPGG
;
A
#
# COMPACT_ATOMS: atom_id res chain seq x y z
N GLN A 1 25.00 9.61 -16.48
CA GLN A 1 25.29 10.93 -15.90
C GLN A 1 24.14 11.23 -14.98
N ASP A 2 24.38 11.01 -13.69
CA ASP A 2 23.45 11.34 -12.62
C ASP A 2 23.27 12.86 -12.61
N VAL A 3 22.09 13.31 -13.00
CA VAL A 3 21.68 14.69 -12.71
C VAL A 3 21.38 14.74 -11.24
N GLN A 4 22.32 15.26 -10.47
CA GLN A 4 22.10 15.58 -9.06
C GLN A 4 20.93 16.57 -8.98
N ALA A 5 19.87 16.14 -8.28
CA ALA A 5 18.67 16.93 -8.03
C ALA A 5 18.93 18.15 -7.12
N ASP A 6 20.17 18.31 -6.66
CA ASP A 6 20.56 19.21 -5.56
C ASP A 6 20.50 20.71 -5.91
N ASP A 7 20.70 21.12 -7.16
CA ASP A 7 20.87 22.55 -7.47
C ASP A 7 19.57 23.32 -7.73
N TYR A 8 18.46 22.61 -8.02
CA TYR A 8 17.19 23.28 -8.37
C TYR A 8 16.22 23.45 -7.19
N LEU A 9 16.47 22.78 -6.06
CA LEU A 9 15.50 22.66 -4.96
C LEU A 9 15.94 23.37 -3.66
N SER A 10 17.16 23.90 -3.62
CA SER A 10 17.75 24.46 -2.39
C SER A 10 17.17 25.79 -1.87
N GLY A 11 16.27 26.41 -2.64
CA GLY A 11 15.74 27.75 -2.32
C GLY A 11 14.33 27.78 -1.71
N ILE A 12 13.64 26.64 -1.53
CA ILE A 12 12.23 26.62 -1.08
C ILE A 12 12.13 25.90 0.29
N PRO A 13 11.73 26.59 1.39
CA PRO A 13 11.70 26.01 2.74
C PRO A 13 10.83 24.74 2.88
N SER A 14 9.82 24.56 2.05
CA SER A 14 8.97 23.35 2.04
C SER A 14 9.61 22.13 1.36
N MET A 15 10.77 22.28 0.73
CA MET A 15 11.45 21.24 -0.03
C MET A 15 12.53 20.48 0.76
N THR A 16 12.92 20.91 1.95
CA THR A 16 13.97 20.25 2.73
C THR A 16 13.63 18.80 3.11
N SER A 17 12.35 18.43 3.19
CA SER A 17 11.95 17.04 3.43
C SER A 17 12.06 16.20 2.16
N THR A 18 11.78 16.78 1.00
CA THR A 18 11.85 16.13 -0.32
C THR A 18 13.28 15.78 -0.73
N LEU A 19 14.28 16.55 -0.26
CA LEU A 19 15.69 16.25 -0.51
C LEU A 19 16.17 14.92 0.11
N ARG A 20 15.44 14.40 1.12
CA ARG A 20 15.77 13.11 1.75
C ARG A 20 14.98 11.94 1.19
N ALA A 21 13.71 12.14 0.87
CA ALA A 21 12.82 11.14 0.29
C ALA A 21 11.53 11.79 -0.18
N PHE A 22 10.96 11.31 -1.28
CA PHE A 22 9.63 11.72 -1.73
C PHE A 22 8.56 11.24 -0.76
N HIS A 23 7.62 12.11 -0.43
CA HIS A 23 6.52 11.80 0.48
C HIS A 23 5.23 12.44 -0.01
N ALA A 24 4.28 11.62 -0.49
CA ALA A 24 3.09 12.07 -1.20
C ALA A 24 2.25 13.10 -0.43
N ASN A 25 2.21 13.03 0.91
CA ASN A 25 1.44 14.00 1.70
C ASN A 25 2.17 15.34 1.90
N LYS A 26 3.51 15.34 1.87
CA LYS A 26 4.35 16.52 2.18
C LYS A 26 4.85 17.26 0.94
N ASP A 27 5.00 16.55 -0.17
CA ASP A 27 5.55 17.11 -1.39
C ASP A 27 4.63 18.18 -1.98
N CYS A 28 5.22 19.21 -2.60
CA CYS A 28 4.48 20.23 -3.32
C CYS A 28 3.87 19.69 -4.63
N PRO A 29 2.90 20.39 -5.24
CA PRO A 29 2.25 19.93 -6.46
C PRO A 29 3.21 19.61 -7.61
N GLU A 30 4.26 20.40 -7.79
CA GLU A 30 5.25 20.27 -8.86
C GLU A 30 6.08 18.98 -8.70
N VAL A 31 6.47 18.65 -7.47
CA VAL A 31 7.16 17.40 -7.14
C VAL A 31 6.22 16.21 -7.37
N LYS A 32 4.98 16.30 -6.88
CA LYS A 32 3.96 15.27 -7.12
C LYS A 32 3.78 14.99 -8.60
N GLU A 33 3.66 16.01 -9.43
CA GLU A 33 3.51 15.84 -10.87
C GLU A 33 4.67 15.04 -11.48
N ARG A 34 5.91 15.37 -11.11
CA ARG A 34 7.10 14.66 -11.59
C ARG A 34 7.14 13.22 -11.12
N VAL A 35 6.83 12.98 -9.85
CA VAL A 35 6.81 11.61 -9.30
C VAL A 35 5.70 10.78 -9.95
N PHE A 36 4.51 11.33 -10.20
CA PHE A 36 3.46 10.61 -10.90
C PHE A 36 3.83 10.30 -12.37
N LYS A 37 4.53 11.20 -13.06
CA LYS A 37 5.08 10.92 -14.40
C LYS A 37 6.07 9.75 -14.36
N LEU A 38 6.95 9.70 -13.36
CA LEU A 38 7.88 8.60 -13.16
C LEU A 38 7.12 7.29 -12.85
N ILE A 39 6.17 7.30 -11.91
CA ILE A 39 5.35 6.13 -11.54
C ILE A 39 4.68 5.54 -12.79
N LYS A 40 4.20 6.36 -13.71
CA LYS A 40 3.57 5.90 -14.94
C LYS A 40 4.53 5.15 -15.87
N GLN A 41 5.82 5.48 -15.83
CA GLN A 41 6.86 4.83 -16.65
C GLN A 41 7.40 3.54 -16.04
N LEU A 42 7.31 3.38 -14.70
CA LEU A 42 7.81 2.19 -14.01
C LEU A 42 6.96 0.96 -14.35
N ASP A 43 7.64 -0.20 -14.47
CA ASP A 43 6.95 -1.49 -14.61
C ASP A 43 6.73 -2.12 -13.22
N PHE A 44 5.49 -2.08 -12.76
CA PHE A 44 5.06 -2.73 -11.52
C PHE A 44 3.54 -2.95 -11.51
N LYS A 45 3.09 -3.77 -10.58
CA LYS A 45 1.68 -4.01 -10.28
C LYS A 45 1.39 -3.71 -8.82
N ALA A 46 0.41 -2.84 -8.57
CA ALA A 46 -0.05 -2.54 -7.23
C ALA A 46 -1.26 -3.39 -6.84
N PHE A 47 -1.19 -3.96 -5.63
CA PHE A 47 -2.30 -4.64 -4.97
C PHE A 47 -2.59 -3.91 -3.66
N VAL A 48 -3.80 -3.50 -3.44
CA VAL A 48 -4.17 -2.65 -2.32
C VAL A 48 -5.30 -3.28 -1.51
N ILE A 49 -5.15 -3.26 -0.19
CA ILE A 49 -6.24 -3.59 0.73
C ILE A 49 -6.69 -2.30 1.43
N VAL A 50 -7.98 -2.04 1.37
CA VAL A 50 -8.62 -0.94 2.08
C VAL A 50 -9.38 -1.51 3.27
N ALA A 51 -9.17 -0.90 4.43
CA ALA A 51 -9.94 -1.18 5.64
C ALA A 51 -10.51 0.13 6.16
N ARG A 52 -11.80 0.34 5.95
CA ARG A 52 -12.50 1.52 6.50
C ARG A 52 -12.55 1.40 8.02
N LYS A 53 -12.09 2.43 8.72
CA LYS A 53 -12.09 2.44 10.18
C LYS A 53 -13.51 2.62 10.70
N ASP A 54 -14.10 1.53 11.15
CA ASP A 54 -15.27 1.50 12.02
C ASP A 54 -14.76 1.25 13.45
N GLU A 55 -15.01 2.17 14.36
CA GLU A 55 -14.48 2.10 15.72
C GLU A 55 -15.00 0.87 16.46
N ALA A 56 -16.26 0.51 16.30
CA ALA A 56 -16.87 -0.66 16.97
C ALA A 56 -16.21 -1.96 16.49
N ARG A 57 -15.99 -2.08 15.17
CA ARG A 57 -15.31 -3.23 14.58
C ARG A 57 -13.83 -3.27 14.96
N PHE A 58 -13.17 -2.12 14.98
CA PHE A 58 -11.77 -2.01 15.35
C PHE A 58 -11.55 -2.41 16.82
N ARG A 59 -12.44 -1.97 17.72
CA ARG A 59 -12.46 -2.40 19.12
C ARG A 59 -12.69 -3.90 19.25
N LYS A 60 -13.74 -4.42 18.64
CA LYS A 60 -14.14 -5.82 18.76
C LYS A 60 -13.09 -6.80 18.19
N LYS A 61 -12.50 -6.49 17.05
CA LYS A 61 -11.63 -7.42 16.31
C LYS A 61 -10.14 -7.23 16.61
N PHE A 62 -9.71 -6.02 16.93
CA PHE A 62 -8.29 -5.67 17.04
C PHE A 62 -7.93 -5.05 18.40
N ASP A 63 -8.89 -4.98 19.33
CA ASP A 63 -8.67 -4.44 20.67
C ASP A 63 -8.09 -3.01 20.63
N LEU A 64 -8.54 -2.23 19.66
CA LEU A 64 -8.02 -0.87 19.34
C LEU A 64 -6.50 -0.81 19.13
N LYS A 65 -5.83 -1.93 18.83
CA LYS A 65 -4.39 -1.99 18.59
C LYS A 65 -4.08 -1.84 17.09
N PRO A 66 -3.56 -0.70 16.64
CA PRO A 66 -3.25 -0.47 15.22
C PRO A 66 -2.29 -1.51 14.64
N GLY A 67 -1.36 -2.03 15.45
CA GLY A 67 -0.43 -3.08 15.03
C GLY A 67 -1.13 -4.37 14.62
N ARG A 68 -2.12 -4.82 15.39
CA ARG A 68 -2.90 -6.02 15.05
C ARG A 68 -3.71 -5.85 13.77
N LEU A 69 -4.29 -4.67 13.56
CA LEU A 69 -4.97 -4.37 12.30
C LEU A 69 -3.97 -4.43 11.14
N TYR A 70 -2.81 -3.81 11.28
CA TYR A 70 -1.80 -3.77 10.22
C TYR A 70 -1.30 -5.18 9.87
N GLU A 71 -0.96 -6.01 10.87
CA GLU A 71 -0.56 -7.40 10.68
C GLU A 71 -1.65 -8.22 9.97
N PHE A 72 -2.91 -8.03 10.35
CA PHE A 72 -4.04 -8.66 9.68
C PHE A 72 -4.16 -8.23 8.21
N LEU A 73 -3.98 -6.93 7.90
CA LEU A 73 -4.03 -6.42 6.53
C LEU A 73 -2.88 -6.98 5.69
N VAL A 74 -1.69 -7.06 6.26
CA VAL A 74 -0.52 -7.67 5.60
C VAL A 74 -0.79 -9.15 5.30
N ALA A 75 -1.27 -9.93 6.27
CA ALA A 75 -1.61 -11.33 6.05
C ALA A 75 -2.64 -11.49 4.92
N LYS A 76 -3.68 -10.65 4.90
CA LYS A 76 -4.71 -10.66 3.85
C LYS A 76 -4.16 -10.26 2.48
N LEU A 77 -3.26 -9.29 2.43
CA LEU A 77 -2.63 -8.86 1.18
C LEU A 77 -1.83 -9.99 0.54
N PHE A 78 -1.13 -10.79 1.34
CA PHE A 78 -0.23 -11.83 0.86
C PHE A 78 -0.85 -13.22 0.75
N GLU A 79 -2.03 -13.48 1.33
CA GLU A 79 -2.68 -14.81 1.43
C GLU A 79 -2.68 -15.63 0.12
N ASN A 80 -2.85 -14.99 -1.04
CA ASN A 80 -2.93 -15.67 -2.34
C ASN A 80 -1.84 -15.22 -3.33
N ARG A 81 -0.68 -14.78 -2.84
CA ARG A 81 0.38 -14.22 -3.70
C ARG A 81 1.73 -14.87 -3.54
N LEU A 82 2.04 -15.37 -2.33
CA LEU A 82 3.38 -15.88 -2.01
C LEU A 82 3.75 -17.15 -2.79
N HIS A 83 2.76 -17.94 -3.20
CA HIS A 83 2.99 -19.19 -3.97
C HIS A 83 3.43 -18.96 -5.43
N LYS A 84 3.36 -17.72 -5.93
CA LYS A 84 3.58 -17.43 -7.36
C LYS A 84 5.04 -17.37 -7.78
N TYR A 85 5.97 -17.25 -6.85
CA TYR A 85 7.38 -17.04 -7.11
C TYR A 85 8.22 -17.92 -6.21
N GLN A 86 9.34 -18.45 -6.72
CA GLN A 86 10.24 -19.30 -5.93
C GLN A 86 11.03 -18.50 -4.87
N GLN A 87 11.39 -17.26 -5.17
CA GLN A 87 12.11 -16.37 -4.27
C GLN A 87 11.36 -15.06 -4.15
N ILE A 88 11.15 -14.58 -2.93
CA ILE A 88 10.40 -13.35 -2.64
C ILE A 88 11.14 -12.54 -1.58
N GLY A 89 11.51 -11.33 -1.93
CA GLY A 89 11.94 -10.30 -0.98
C GLY A 89 10.78 -9.36 -0.65
N ILE A 90 10.39 -9.27 0.61
CA ILE A 90 9.31 -8.41 1.07
C ILE A 90 9.90 -7.28 1.91
N TYR A 91 9.71 -6.05 1.45
CA TYR A 91 10.23 -4.86 2.11
C TYR A 91 9.08 -4.07 2.74
N PHE A 92 9.16 -3.84 4.04
CA PHE A 92 8.24 -3.00 4.78
C PHE A 92 8.91 -1.70 5.21
N SER A 93 8.16 -0.61 5.17
CA SER A 93 8.58 0.64 5.80
C SER A 93 8.48 0.52 7.32
N GLY A 94 9.54 0.91 8.04
CA GLY A 94 9.50 1.09 9.48
C GLY A 94 8.46 2.15 9.87
N MET A 95 7.66 1.86 10.89
CA MET A 95 6.72 2.83 11.46
C MET A 95 7.38 3.54 12.65
N GLY A 96 7.99 4.68 12.40
CA GLY A 96 8.74 5.44 13.41
C GLY A 96 9.95 4.65 13.92
N ASN A 97 10.30 4.81 15.20
CA ASN A 97 11.48 4.18 15.82
C ASN A 97 11.28 2.69 16.19
N VAL A 98 10.16 2.09 15.84
CA VAL A 98 9.85 0.71 16.22
C VAL A 98 10.11 -0.22 15.05
N VAL A 99 11.15 -1.06 15.19
CA VAL A 99 11.41 -2.16 14.27
C VAL A 99 10.37 -3.26 14.52
N ARG A 100 9.45 -3.46 13.58
CA ARG A 100 8.39 -4.48 13.65
C ARG A 100 8.74 -5.74 12.86
N GLN A 101 10.02 -6.05 12.73
CA GLN A 101 10.49 -7.21 11.94
C GLN A 101 9.75 -8.50 12.33
N HIS A 102 9.66 -8.76 13.63
CA HIS A 102 9.00 -9.97 14.13
C HIS A 102 7.49 -10.00 13.80
N GLY A 103 6.77 -8.89 14.00
CA GLY A 103 5.34 -8.81 13.69
C GLY A 103 5.06 -8.99 12.20
N MET A 104 5.91 -8.44 11.33
CA MET A 104 5.79 -8.62 9.88
C MET A 104 6.07 -10.07 9.47
N GLN A 105 7.06 -10.70 10.07
CA GLN A 105 7.33 -12.12 9.83
C GLN A 105 6.15 -13.00 10.26
N LEU A 106 5.53 -12.73 11.41
CA LEU A 106 4.33 -13.45 11.86
C LEU A 106 3.15 -13.25 10.89
N ALA A 107 2.95 -12.03 10.37
CA ALA A 107 1.89 -11.76 9.41
C ALA A 107 2.08 -12.53 8.09
N ILE A 108 3.33 -12.64 7.61
CA ILE A 108 3.67 -13.42 6.42
C ILE A 108 3.47 -14.91 6.67
N ASN A 109 3.91 -15.42 7.83
CA ASN A 109 3.69 -16.82 8.20
C ASN A 109 2.19 -17.15 8.28
N ALA A 110 1.38 -16.27 8.85
CA ALA A 110 -0.08 -16.43 8.88
C ALA A 110 -0.70 -16.47 7.47
N ALA A 111 -0.18 -15.69 6.53
CA ALA A 111 -0.61 -15.75 5.12
C ALA A 111 -0.27 -17.10 4.47
N ILE A 112 0.92 -17.65 4.74
CA ILE A 112 1.36 -18.96 4.26
C ILE A 112 0.46 -20.06 4.84
N ASP A 113 0.22 -20.05 6.14
CA ASP A 113 -0.62 -21.05 6.82
C ASP A 113 -2.07 -20.99 6.32
N SER A 114 -2.61 -19.81 6.11
CA SER A 114 -3.95 -19.62 5.53
C SER A 114 -4.05 -20.21 4.12
N PHE A 115 -3.02 -19.99 3.30
CA PHE A 115 -2.96 -20.55 1.95
C PHE A 115 -2.87 -22.07 1.98
N ARG A 116 -1.99 -22.64 2.82
CA ARG A 116 -1.83 -24.10 3.01
C ARG A 116 -3.14 -24.74 3.46
N SER A 117 -3.82 -24.15 4.44
CA SER A 117 -5.10 -24.65 4.95
C SER A 117 -6.20 -24.65 3.89
N LYS A 118 -6.21 -23.65 3.01
CA LYS A 118 -7.22 -23.52 1.95
C LYS A 118 -7.02 -24.45 0.77
N TRP A 119 -5.77 -24.65 0.38
CA TRP A 119 -5.44 -25.27 -0.92
C TRP A 119 -4.68 -26.59 -0.78
N GLY A 120 -4.28 -27.00 0.43
CA GLY A 120 -3.53 -28.24 0.69
C GLY A 120 -2.13 -28.27 0.05
N GLN A 121 -1.63 -27.10 -0.41
CA GLN A 121 -0.35 -27.00 -1.07
C GLN A 121 0.73 -26.49 -0.11
N GLU A 122 1.87 -27.17 -0.09
CA GLU A 122 3.04 -26.65 0.62
C GLU A 122 3.69 -25.52 -0.17
N ASN A 123 4.07 -24.47 0.56
CA ASN A 123 4.82 -23.37 0.00
C ASN A 123 6.31 -23.58 0.28
N SER A 124 7.05 -23.97 -0.75
CA SER A 124 8.50 -24.22 -0.68
C SER A 124 9.36 -22.99 -1.04
N ASN A 125 8.77 -21.80 -1.02
CA ASN A 125 9.41 -20.59 -1.53
C ASN A 125 10.36 -19.99 -0.49
N ASP A 126 11.50 -19.47 -0.95
CA ASP A 126 12.42 -18.66 -0.13
C ASP A 126 11.83 -17.25 0.04
N ILE A 127 11.24 -17.01 1.22
CA ILE A 127 10.59 -15.72 1.54
C ILE A 127 11.42 -15.00 2.58
N ARG A 128 11.94 -13.82 2.22
CA ARG A 128 12.74 -12.97 3.10
C ARG A 128 12.00 -11.68 3.38
N VAL A 129 11.88 -11.35 4.68
CA VAL A 129 11.19 -10.16 5.16
C VAL A 129 12.19 -9.15 5.68
N PHE A 130 12.09 -7.92 5.20
CA PHE A 130 12.96 -6.80 5.58
C PHE A 130 12.11 -5.62 6.04
N VAL A 131 12.44 -5.06 7.19
CA VAL A 131 11.90 -3.78 7.64
C VAL A 131 13.00 -2.74 7.52
N GLN A 132 12.79 -1.75 6.67
CA GLN A 132 13.80 -0.78 6.29
C GLN A 132 13.30 0.64 6.50
N GLU A 133 14.25 1.57 6.61
CA GLU A 133 13.91 2.98 6.57
C GLU A 133 13.34 3.35 5.19
N TYR A 134 12.21 4.04 5.21
CA TYR A 134 11.49 4.50 4.04
C TYR A 134 12.38 5.29 3.05
N SER A 135 13.28 6.14 3.56
CA SER A 135 14.21 6.94 2.74
C SER A 135 15.27 6.12 2.00
N GLN A 136 15.58 4.92 2.49
CA GLN A 136 16.64 4.07 1.92
C GLN A 136 16.16 3.19 0.77
N ILE A 137 14.83 3.00 0.64
CA ILE A 137 14.25 2.09 -0.33
C ILE A 137 13.31 2.84 -1.28
N PRO A 138 13.76 3.23 -2.48
CA PRO A 138 12.96 4.03 -3.42
C PRO A 138 11.58 3.44 -3.74
N VAL A 139 11.46 2.11 -3.81
CA VAL A 139 10.17 1.46 -4.08
C VAL A 139 9.14 1.74 -2.98
N LEU A 140 9.55 1.94 -1.73
CA LEU A 140 8.62 2.30 -0.65
C LEU A 140 8.04 3.71 -0.84
N GLN A 141 8.77 4.61 -1.49
CA GLN A 141 8.27 5.94 -1.86
C GLN A 141 7.20 5.84 -2.95
N VAL A 142 7.37 4.92 -3.91
CA VAL A 142 6.32 4.61 -4.90
C VAL A 142 5.07 4.06 -4.21
N VAL A 143 5.25 3.15 -3.24
CA VAL A 143 4.14 2.60 -2.44
C VAL A 143 3.39 3.71 -1.69
N ASP A 144 4.11 4.68 -1.09
CA ASP A 144 3.49 5.83 -0.40
C ASP A 144 2.60 6.65 -1.34
N TYR A 145 3.06 6.93 -2.56
CA TYR A 145 2.26 7.64 -3.56
C TYR A 145 1.02 6.86 -4.01
N VAL A 146 1.13 5.55 -4.18
CA VAL A 146 -0.01 4.69 -4.52
C VAL A 146 -1.02 4.69 -3.36
N LEU A 147 -0.57 4.49 -2.12
CA LEU A 147 -1.44 4.50 -0.95
C LEU A 147 -2.11 5.86 -0.74
N TRP A 148 -1.38 6.95 -0.89
CA TRP A 148 -1.92 8.30 -0.83
C TRP A 148 -3.01 8.53 -1.89
N THR A 149 -2.79 8.03 -3.11
CA THR A 149 -3.78 8.10 -4.19
C THR A 149 -5.09 7.40 -3.82
N ILE A 150 -4.99 6.18 -3.30
CA ILE A 150 -6.16 5.40 -2.88
C ILE A 150 -6.86 6.04 -1.67
N ASN A 151 -6.10 6.53 -0.70
CA ASN A 151 -6.65 7.25 0.44
C ASN A 151 -7.46 8.48 0.00
N ARG A 152 -6.97 9.24 -1.00
CA ARG A 152 -7.72 10.39 -1.54
C ARG A 152 -9.05 10.00 -2.19
N VAL A 153 -9.11 8.85 -2.87
CA VAL A 153 -10.37 8.33 -3.41
C VAL A 153 -11.37 8.06 -2.28
N PHE A 154 -10.95 7.28 -1.28
CA PHE A 154 -11.86 6.81 -0.22
C PHE A 154 -12.24 7.89 0.80
N GLU A 155 -11.33 8.83 1.10
CA GLU A 155 -11.59 9.87 2.11
C GLU A 155 -12.10 11.19 1.51
N LYS A 156 -11.76 11.48 0.26
CA LYS A 156 -12.00 12.81 -0.34
C LYS A 156 -12.73 12.75 -1.67
N SER A 157 -13.10 11.57 -2.15
CA SER A 157 -13.70 11.34 -3.47
C SER A 157 -12.89 11.99 -4.61
N ASP A 158 -11.56 12.07 -4.43
CA ASP A 158 -10.65 12.66 -5.42
C ASP A 158 -10.02 11.57 -6.27
N TYR A 159 -10.54 11.42 -7.47
CA TYR A 159 -10.15 10.38 -8.42
C TYR A 159 -9.04 10.80 -9.41
N ARG A 160 -8.58 12.06 -9.38
CA ARG A 160 -7.62 12.59 -10.39
C ARG A 160 -6.35 11.75 -10.48
N PHE A 161 -5.72 11.49 -9.34
CA PHE A 161 -4.48 10.73 -9.27
C PHE A 161 -4.71 9.24 -9.53
N TYR A 162 -5.82 8.68 -9.06
CA TYR A 162 -6.22 7.32 -9.37
C TYR A 162 -6.38 7.13 -10.89
N ASN A 163 -7.12 7.99 -11.56
CA ASN A 163 -7.32 7.92 -13.00
C ASN A 163 -6.01 8.02 -13.78
N TYR A 164 -5.00 8.71 -13.22
CA TYR A 164 -3.70 8.87 -13.86
C TYR A 164 -2.84 7.59 -13.80
N ILE A 165 -2.92 6.80 -12.72
CA ILE A 165 -2.10 5.60 -12.51
C ILE A 165 -2.90 4.29 -12.43
N LYS A 166 -4.18 4.29 -12.74
CA LYS A 166 -5.07 3.12 -12.56
C LYS A 166 -4.59 1.87 -13.30
N GLU A 167 -3.88 2.00 -14.42
CA GLU A 167 -3.29 0.88 -15.14
C GLU A 167 -2.19 0.13 -14.36
N LYS A 168 -1.61 0.75 -13.34
CA LYS A 168 -0.64 0.13 -12.43
C LYS A 168 -1.32 -0.63 -11.29
N ILE A 169 -2.62 -0.42 -11.08
CA ILE A 169 -3.38 -0.98 -9.96
C ILE A 169 -4.13 -2.21 -10.43
N SER A 170 -3.59 -3.38 -10.08
CA SER A 170 -4.18 -4.67 -10.48
C SER A 170 -5.34 -5.10 -9.61
N LEU A 171 -5.38 -4.65 -8.35
CA LEU A 171 -6.46 -5.00 -7.45
C LEU A 171 -6.55 -3.99 -6.31
N ILE A 172 -7.77 -3.55 -6.01
CA ILE A 172 -8.12 -2.94 -4.72
C ILE A 172 -9.20 -3.80 -4.09
N GLN A 173 -9.03 -4.17 -2.82
CA GLN A 173 -10.04 -4.89 -2.06
C GLN A 173 -10.44 -4.09 -0.83
N ASP A 174 -11.72 -3.70 -0.72
CA ASP A 174 -12.30 -3.10 0.47
C ASP A 174 -12.85 -4.21 1.38
N ILE A 175 -12.02 -4.68 2.32
CA ILE A 175 -12.30 -5.90 3.08
C ILE A 175 -13.43 -5.75 4.12
N PHE A 176 -13.84 -4.54 4.42
CA PHE A 176 -14.91 -4.28 5.40
C PHE A 176 -16.20 -3.74 4.76
N ASP A 177 -16.21 -3.55 3.46
CA ASP A 177 -17.44 -3.27 2.73
C ASP A 177 -18.22 -4.57 2.51
N LEU A 178 -18.95 -4.98 3.56
CA LEU A 178 -19.79 -6.18 3.51
C LEU A 178 -21.05 -5.96 2.68
N ALA A 179 -21.53 -4.73 2.58
CA ALA A 179 -22.67 -4.38 1.74
C ALA A 179 -22.34 -4.48 0.24
N GLY A 180 -21.08 -4.18 -0.11
CA GLY A 180 -20.58 -4.33 -1.47
C GLY A 180 -20.20 -5.76 -1.87
N TYR A 181 -20.12 -6.71 -0.92
CA TYR A 181 -19.74 -8.09 -1.24
C TYR A 181 -20.75 -8.78 -2.17
N PRO A 182 -20.32 -9.50 -3.22
CA PRO A 182 -18.94 -9.77 -3.65
C PRO A 182 -18.30 -8.68 -4.53
N LYS A 183 -18.92 -7.52 -4.69
CA LYS A 183 -18.48 -6.40 -5.54
C LYS A 183 -17.56 -5.40 -4.82
N ASN A 184 -16.90 -5.82 -3.75
CA ASN A 184 -15.94 -5.01 -3.00
C ASN A 184 -14.49 -5.18 -3.50
N PHE A 185 -14.34 -5.71 -4.71
CA PHE A 185 -13.09 -5.84 -5.43
C PHE A 185 -13.12 -4.91 -6.65
N TYR A 186 -12.03 -4.22 -6.89
CA TYR A 186 -11.86 -3.34 -8.04
C TYR A 186 -10.60 -3.75 -8.80
N THR A 187 -10.74 -3.97 -10.09
CA THR A 187 -9.70 -4.43 -11.03
C THR A 187 -9.63 -3.48 -12.23
N PRO A 188 -8.68 -3.66 -13.16
CA PRO A 188 -8.69 -2.90 -14.41
C PRO A 188 -9.97 -3.05 -15.23
N GLU A 189 -10.61 -4.24 -15.16
CA GLU A 189 -11.88 -4.56 -15.87
C GLU A 189 -13.09 -3.97 -15.13
N GLU A 190 -13.03 -3.93 -13.80
CA GLU A 190 -14.05 -3.31 -12.94
C GLU A 190 -13.41 -2.23 -12.06
N PRO A 191 -13.07 -1.06 -12.61
CA PRO A 191 -12.34 -0.03 -11.88
C PRO A 191 -13.20 0.63 -10.78
N LEU A 192 -12.52 1.29 -9.86
CA LEU A 192 -13.17 2.13 -8.85
C LEU A 192 -14.08 3.16 -9.54
N ASP A 193 -15.37 3.06 -9.23
CA ASP A 193 -16.40 3.99 -9.71
C ASP A 193 -16.92 4.80 -8.51
N PRO A 194 -16.98 6.14 -8.62
CA PRO A 194 -17.56 7.01 -7.57
C PRO A 194 -18.94 6.59 -7.10
N LYS A 195 -19.74 5.99 -8.00
CA LYS A 195 -21.10 5.52 -7.70
C LYS A 195 -21.13 4.22 -6.90
N LYS A 196 -20.03 3.45 -6.91
CA LYS A 196 -19.92 2.15 -6.23
C LYS A 196 -19.21 2.24 -4.87
N VAL A 197 -18.43 3.29 -4.67
CA VAL A 197 -17.74 3.53 -3.39
C VAL A 197 -18.72 4.22 -2.44
N SER A 198 -19.16 3.51 -1.41
CA SER A 198 -19.99 4.12 -0.37
C SER A 198 -19.25 5.30 0.27
N PRO A 199 -19.93 6.42 0.56
CA PRO A 199 -19.28 7.55 1.21
C PRO A 199 -18.69 7.13 2.57
N PRO A 200 -17.62 7.80 3.04
CA PRO A 200 -17.09 7.59 4.38
C PRO A 200 -18.17 7.94 5.41
N GLY A 201 -18.54 7.00 6.25
CA GLY A 201 -19.48 7.23 7.37
C GLY A 201 -20.94 6.91 7.09
N GLY A 202 -21.23 6.08 6.07
CA GLY A 202 -22.56 5.48 5.92
C GLY A 202 -22.70 4.23 6.78
#